data_408efb464ff25b1f099a8623b4a53175
#
_entry.id   408efb464ff25b1f099a8623b4a53175
#
_cell.length_a   1.000
_cell.length_b   1.000
_cell.length_c   1.000
_cell.angle_alpha   90.00
_cell.angle_beta   90.00
_cell.angle_gamma   90.00
#
_symmetry.space_group_name_H-M   'P 1'
#
loop_
_entity.id
_entity.type
_entity.pdbx_description
1 polymer ?
#
loop_
_entity_poly.entity_id
_entity_poly.type
_entity_poly.pdbx_seq_one_letter_code
_entity_poly.pdbx_strand_id
1 'polypeptide(L)'
;MAEHAHSAATPLPRLVRGGQDDPLLPQLLASIRRAEEIELAVAFIKTTGLELIFDALSERCQGERAARIRIITSDYLGVTDPQALRWLMLLAERGAEVRIFETDRHSFHLKAYIFTREEGHHGETFLCYSNISKAALTAGLEWNYRIEEPDPPGEARLAEIREGFESIFRDDQARVLDYAWIDAYEQRRPAERPPMGPGSDDPELPPPDPTETQREALAALAETRDSGHGRGLVVMATGLGKTFLAAFDAAQAGASRVLFLAHREEILLQAETTFQRVFPQAHVGGYRGTQRETEADMLFASVQTLHQEHHLDHFDPEAFEYIVVDEFHHAAAGTYRRLLQHFRPRFLLGLTAT
;
A
#
# COMPACT_ATOMS: atom_id res chain seq x y z
N MET A 1 37.09 -26.58 -39.28
CA MET A 1 36.91 -25.42 -38.38
C MET A 1 35.46 -24.98 -38.55
N ALA A 2 34.60 -25.38 -37.64
CA ALA A 2 33.20 -24.98 -37.59
C ALA A 2 33.05 -24.02 -36.41
N GLU A 3 32.80 -22.74 -36.71
CA GLU A 3 32.46 -21.70 -35.75
C GLU A 3 31.09 -22.02 -35.16
N HIS A 4 31.09 -22.35 -33.89
CA HIS A 4 29.86 -22.35 -33.09
C HIS A 4 29.49 -20.89 -32.83
N ALA A 5 28.57 -20.36 -33.62
CA ALA A 5 27.88 -19.14 -33.34
C ALA A 5 27.07 -19.33 -32.03
N HIS A 6 27.58 -18.81 -30.92
CA HIS A 6 26.79 -18.59 -29.71
C HIS A 6 25.72 -17.56 -30.07
N SER A 7 24.49 -18.03 -30.25
CA SER A 7 23.34 -17.15 -30.27
C SER A 7 23.26 -16.48 -28.88
N ALA A 8 23.72 -15.25 -28.82
CA ALA A 8 23.51 -14.42 -27.61
C ALA A 8 22.01 -14.30 -27.42
N ALA A 9 21.48 -14.95 -26.41
CA ALA A 9 20.09 -14.77 -25.97
C ALA A 9 19.89 -13.27 -25.68
N THR A 10 18.88 -12.68 -26.31
CA THR A 10 18.50 -11.28 -26.04
C THR A 10 18.21 -11.15 -24.55
N PRO A 11 18.86 -10.24 -23.81
CA PRO A 11 18.62 -10.08 -22.39
C PRO A 11 17.15 -9.76 -22.17
N LEU A 12 16.49 -10.52 -21.30
CA LEU A 12 15.09 -10.29 -20.95
C LEU A 12 14.95 -8.94 -20.23
N PRO A 13 13.87 -8.20 -20.47
CA PRO A 13 13.69 -6.89 -19.84
C PRO A 13 13.71 -7.00 -18.31
N ARG A 14 14.43 -6.10 -17.66
CA ARG A 14 14.53 -6.04 -16.19
C ARG A 14 13.23 -5.53 -15.53
N LEU A 15 12.46 -4.71 -16.25
CA LEU A 15 11.18 -4.17 -15.79
C LEU A 15 10.03 -4.79 -16.57
N VAL A 16 9.13 -5.48 -15.89
CA VAL A 16 7.83 -5.91 -16.41
C VAL A 16 6.81 -4.86 -16.00
N ARG A 17 6.20 -4.21 -16.98
CA ARG A 17 5.36 -3.02 -16.76
C ARG A 17 3.91 -3.34 -16.39
N GLY A 18 3.52 -4.59 -16.55
CA GLY A 18 2.12 -4.97 -16.44
C GLY A 18 1.28 -4.49 -17.63
N GLY A 19 -0.03 -4.59 -17.49
CA GLY A 19 -0.97 -4.27 -18.56
C GLY A 19 -1.05 -5.38 -19.62
N GLN A 20 -1.87 -5.16 -20.64
CA GLN A 20 -2.09 -6.15 -21.71
C GLN A 20 -0.87 -6.37 -22.60
N ASP A 21 -0.03 -5.33 -22.73
CA ASP A 21 1.13 -5.36 -23.64
C ASP A 21 2.37 -6.04 -23.02
N ASP A 22 2.49 -6.04 -21.70
CA ASP A 22 3.64 -6.62 -20.98
C ASP A 22 3.20 -7.30 -19.66
N PRO A 23 2.29 -8.30 -19.72
CA PRO A 23 1.75 -8.96 -18.53
C PRO A 23 2.80 -9.80 -17.80
N LEU A 24 2.66 -9.90 -16.48
CA LEU A 24 3.57 -10.69 -15.64
C LEU A 24 3.40 -12.21 -15.86
N LEU A 25 2.19 -12.67 -16.14
CA LEU A 25 1.82 -14.10 -16.21
C LEU A 25 2.73 -14.94 -17.14
N PRO A 26 3.01 -14.56 -18.40
CA PRO A 26 3.86 -15.37 -19.29
C PRO A 26 5.27 -15.57 -18.72
N GLN A 27 5.81 -14.57 -18.05
CA GLN A 27 7.14 -14.63 -17.45
C GLN A 27 7.14 -15.54 -16.22
N LEU A 28 6.14 -15.43 -15.33
CA LEU A 28 5.98 -16.33 -14.20
C LEU A 28 5.86 -17.78 -14.64
N LEU A 29 5.02 -18.07 -15.62
CA LEU A 29 4.86 -19.43 -16.14
C LEU A 29 6.18 -19.99 -16.72
N ALA A 30 6.95 -19.15 -17.41
CA ALA A 30 8.26 -19.55 -17.93
C ALA A 30 9.25 -19.85 -16.80
N SER A 31 9.24 -19.05 -15.72
CA SER A 31 10.09 -19.23 -14.54
C SER A 31 9.71 -20.46 -13.75
N ILE A 32 8.42 -20.67 -13.46
CA ILE A 32 7.89 -21.86 -12.77
C ILE A 32 8.33 -23.15 -13.48
N ARG A 33 8.22 -23.20 -14.80
CA ARG A 33 8.58 -24.41 -15.57
C ARG A 33 10.06 -24.77 -15.52
N ARG A 34 10.94 -23.78 -15.29
CA ARG A 34 12.40 -23.97 -15.32
C ARG A 34 13.03 -24.10 -13.94
N ALA A 35 12.34 -23.66 -12.89
CA ALA A 35 12.89 -23.60 -11.53
C ALA A 35 13.05 -24.99 -10.91
N GLU A 36 14.09 -25.16 -10.10
CA GLU A 36 14.30 -26.30 -9.20
C GLU A 36 13.79 -25.98 -7.80
N GLU A 37 13.82 -24.69 -7.41
CA GLU A 37 13.17 -24.21 -6.21
C GLU A 37 12.27 -23.02 -6.58
N ILE A 38 11.10 -22.98 -5.98
CA ILE A 38 10.08 -21.94 -6.16
C ILE A 38 9.68 -21.41 -4.79
N GLU A 39 9.90 -20.14 -4.54
CA GLU A 39 9.59 -19.48 -3.29
C GLU A 39 8.68 -18.28 -3.57
N LEU A 40 7.47 -18.32 -3.06
CA LEU A 40 6.46 -17.28 -3.28
C LEU A 40 6.08 -16.65 -1.95
N ALA A 41 6.33 -15.35 -1.79
CA ALA A 41 5.85 -14.56 -0.65
C ALA A 41 4.90 -13.48 -1.18
N VAL A 42 3.60 -13.65 -1.01
CA VAL A 42 2.58 -12.75 -1.54
C VAL A 42 1.53 -12.42 -0.50
N ALA A 43 1.18 -11.14 -0.40
CA ALA A 43 0.23 -10.68 0.61
C ALA A 43 -1.15 -11.32 0.43
N PHE A 44 -1.61 -11.42 -0.81
CA PHE A 44 -2.95 -11.94 -1.12
C PHE A 44 -2.92 -12.94 -2.26
N ILE A 45 -3.76 -13.97 -2.12
CA ILE A 45 -3.99 -14.94 -3.18
C ILE A 45 -5.49 -15.01 -3.47
N LYS A 46 -5.85 -14.68 -4.71
CA LYS A 46 -7.21 -14.85 -5.24
C LYS A 46 -7.32 -16.15 -6.01
N THR A 47 -8.46 -16.81 -5.93
CA THR A 47 -8.73 -18.03 -6.69
C THR A 47 -8.50 -17.81 -8.18
N THR A 48 -8.97 -16.68 -8.71
CA THR A 48 -8.84 -16.31 -10.13
C THR A 48 -7.39 -16.11 -10.61
N GLY A 49 -6.48 -15.72 -9.72
CA GLY A 49 -5.07 -15.60 -10.03
C GLY A 49 -4.33 -16.92 -9.89
N LEU A 50 -4.62 -17.65 -8.81
CA LEU A 50 -4.00 -18.96 -8.57
C LEU A 50 -4.34 -19.95 -9.70
N GLU A 51 -5.58 -19.92 -10.21
CA GLU A 51 -6.04 -20.75 -11.34
C GLU A 51 -5.11 -20.64 -12.55
N LEU A 52 -4.56 -19.44 -12.82
CA LEU A 52 -3.70 -19.21 -13.98
C LEU A 52 -2.31 -19.88 -13.87
N ILE A 53 -1.84 -20.15 -12.66
CA ILE A 53 -0.51 -20.74 -12.41
C ILE A 53 -0.55 -22.09 -11.72
N PHE A 54 -1.74 -22.55 -11.30
CA PHE A 54 -1.92 -23.76 -10.49
C PHE A 54 -1.39 -25.01 -11.20
N ASP A 55 -1.76 -25.21 -12.46
CA ASP A 55 -1.33 -26.39 -13.22
C ASP A 55 0.19 -26.43 -13.35
N ALA A 56 0.82 -25.28 -13.64
CA ALA A 56 2.27 -25.20 -13.74
C ALA A 56 2.96 -25.50 -12.41
N LEU A 57 2.45 -25.00 -11.27
CA LEU A 57 2.96 -25.35 -9.94
C LEU A 57 2.74 -26.82 -9.62
N SER A 58 1.56 -27.34 -9.92
CA SER A 58 1.20 -28.74 -9.69
C SER A 58 2.07 -29.73 -10.47
N GLU A 59 2.37 -29.44 -11.74
CA GLU A 59 3.30 -30.21 -12.55
C GLU A 59 4.71 -30.21 -11.93
N ARG A 60 5.11 -29.11 -11.31
CA ARG A 60 6.42 -28.98 -10.66
C ARG A 60 6.49 -29.63 -9.27
N CYS A 61 5.38 -29.97 -8.63
CA CYS A 61 5.37 -30.74 -7.39
C CYS A 61 5.72 -32.23 -7.60
N GLN A 62 5.67 -32.77 -8.82
CA GLN A 62 5.74 -34.20 -9.08
C GLN A 62 6.76 -34.55 -10.19
N GLY A 63 7.18 -35.80 -10.23
CA GLY A 63 8.05 -36.36 -11.27
C GLY A 63 9.54 -36.35 -10.91
N GLU A 64 10.38 -36.82 -11.83
CA GLU A 64 11.84 -36.94 -11.65
C GLU A 64 12.56 -35.60 -11.48
N ARG A 65 11.92 -34.51 -11.86
CA ARG A 65 12.41 -33.12 -11.75
C ARG A 65 11.48 -32.27 -10.90
N ALA A 66 10.92 -32.86 -9.82
CA ALA A 66 10.09 -32.10 -8.89
C ALA A 66 10.87 -30.90 -8.34
N ALA A 67 10.24 -29.74 -8.31
CA ALA A 67 10.80 -28.55 -7.69
C ALA A 67 10.46 -28.53 -6.19
N ARG A 68 11.34 -27.95 -5.39
CA ARG A 68 11.00 -27.58 -4.03
C ARG A 68 10.14 -26.33 -4.04
N ILE A 69 8.89 -26.44 -3.61
CA ILE A 69 7.94 -25.31 -3.64
C ILE A 69 7.62 -24.88 -2.22
N ARG A 70 7.82 -23.60 -1.94
CA ARG A 70 7.48 -22.94 -0.67
C ARG A 70 6.63 -21.70 -0.93
N ILE A 71 5.48 -21.63 -0.30
CA ILE A 71 4.52 -20.53 -0.49
C ILE A 71 4.15 -19.98 0.87
N ILE A 72 4.26 -18.65 1.04
CA ILE A 72 3.72 -17.93 2.18
C ILE A 72 2.79 -16.82 1.71
N THR A 73 1.61 -16.77 2.29
CA THR A 73 0.63 -15.71 2.12
C THR A 73 0.12 -15.26 3.49
N SER A 74 -0.86 -14.36 3.55
CA SER A 74 -1.35 -13.84 4.82
C SER A 74 -2.87 -13.79 4.90
N ASP A 75 -3.37 -13.63 6.14
CA ASP A 75 -4.77 -13.32 6.43
C ASP A 75 -5.04 -11.81 6.46
N TYR A 76 -4.05 -10.99 6.07
CA TYR A 76 -4.14 -9.54 6.12
C TYR A 76 -5.41 -9.02 5.45
N LEU A 77 -6.19 -8.24 6.21
CA LEU A 77 -7.47 -7.66 5.81
C LEU A 77 -8.54 -8.66 5.33
N GLY A 78 -8.35 -9.96 5.53
CA GLY A 78 -9.28 -10.97 5.04
C GLY A 78 -9.38 -11.07 3.51
N VAL A 79 -8.38 -10.60 2.77
CA VAL A 79 -8.41 -10.48 1.30
C VAL A 79 -8.13 -11.79 0.60
N THR A 80 -7.22 -12.63 1.12
CA THR A 80 -6.92 -13.95 0.55
C THR A 80 -8.19 -14.81 0.49
N ASP A 81 -8.45 -15.44 -0.64
CA ASP A 81 -9.66 -16.25 -0.81
C ASP A 81 -9.52 -17.61 -0.10
N PRO A 82 -10.48 -18.04 0.75
CA PRO A 82 -10.46 -19.37 1.37
C PRO A 82 -10.37 -20.50 0.34
N GLN A 83 -11.02 -20.32 -0.80
CA GLN A 83 -10.95 -21.30 -1.89
C GLN A 83 -9.53 -21.40 -2.48
N ALA A 84 -8.82 -20.28 -2.61
CA ALA A 84 -7.42 -20.30 -3.03
C ALA A 84 -6.54 -21.03 -2.00
N LEU A 85 -6.78 -20.83 -0.71
CA LEU A 85 -6.08 -21.57 0.35
C LEU A 85 -6.35 -23.08 0.27
N ARG A 86 -7.58 -23.50 -0.02
CA ARG A 86 -7.90 -24.93 -0.26
C ARG A 86 -7.14 -25.48 -1.47
N TRP A 87 -6.96 -24.71 -2.52
CA TRP A 87 -6.14 -25.12 -3.66
C TRP A 87 -4.66 -25.21 -3.31
N LEU A 88 -4.15 -24.33 -2.46
CA LEU A 88 -2.78 -24.44 -1.95
C LEU A 88 -2.58 -25.71 -1.13
N MET A 89 -3.62 -26.17 -0.40
CA MET A 89 -3.57 -27.47 0.30
C MET A 89 -3.39 -28.65 -0.67
N LEU A 90 -3.98 -28.59 -1.88
CA LEU A 90 -3.74 -29.60 -2.90
C LEU A 90 -2.28 -29.63 -3.39
N LEU A 91 -1.60 -28.48 -3.41
CA LEU A 91 -0.15 -28.42 -3.67
C LEU A 91 0.64 -28.97 -2.48
N ALA A 92 0.21 -28.67 -1.24
CA ALA A 92 0.84 -29.21 -0.02
C ALA A 92 0.76 -30.74 0.05
N GLU A 93 -0.37 -31.34 -0.32
CA GLU A 93 -0.56 -32.79 -0.44
C GLU A 93 0.39 -33.42 -1.49
N ARG A 94 0.92 -32.61 -2.40
CA ARG A 94 1.89 -33.01 -3.43
C ARG A 94 3.33 -32.67 -3.09
N GLY A 95 3.59 -32.17 -1.87
CA GLY A 95 4.93 -31.91 -1.35
C GLY A 95 5.34 -30.45 -1.28
N ALA A 96 4.48 -29.50 -1.63
CA ALA A 96 4.76 -28.08 -1.40
C ALA A 96 4.68 -27.73 0.11
N GLU A 97 5.54 -26.85 0.57
CA GLU A 97 5.45 -26.26 1.91
C GLU A 97 4.62 -24.98 1.84
N VAL A 98 3.45 -24.96 2.47
CA VAL A 98 2.55 -23.79 2.47
C VAL A 98 2.39 -23.25 3.87
N ARG A 99 2.62 -21.96 4.03
CA ARG A 99 2.45 -21.25 5.31
C ARG A 99 1.52 -20.04 5.15
N ILE A 100 0.87 -19.71 6.27
CA ILE A 100 0.06 -18.53 6.43
C ILE A 100 0.68 -17.63 7.50
N PHE A 101 0.90 -16.37 7.18
CA PHE A 101 1.36 -15.36 8.13
C PHE A 101 0.14 -14.72 8.80
N GLU A 102 0.01 -14.88 10.12
CA GLU A 102 -1.07 -14.31 10.92
C GLU A 102 -0.75 -12.87 11.29
N THR A 103 -1.56 -11.91 10.82
CA THR A 103 -1.25 -10.48 10.84
C THR A 103 -1.79 -9.75 12.08
N ASP A 104 -1.64 -10.34 13.26
CA ASP A 104 -2.14 -9.73 14.51
C ASP A 104 -1.46 -8.41 14.89
N ARG A 105 -0.19 -8.23 14.51
CA ARG A 105 0.66 -7.11 14.95
C ARG A 105 1.32 -6.33 13.84
N HIS A 106 1.48 -6.91 12.67
CA HIS A 106 2.21 -6.32 11.55
C HIS A 106 1.42 -6.50 10.25
N SER A 107 1.46 -5.49 9.38
CA SER A 107 0.94 -5.64 8.03
C SER A 107 1.86 -6.54 7.22
N PHE A 108 1.30 -7.50 6.48
CA PHE A 108 2.03 -8.32 5.52
C PHE A 108 1.70 -7.85 4.11
N HIS A 109 2.65 -7.20 3.44
CA HIS A 109 2.42 -6.58 2.12
C HIS A 109 3.49 -6.98 1.10
N LEU A 110 4.11 -8.16 1.31
CA LEU A 110 5.16 -8.68 0.44
C LEU A 110 4.59 -9.20 -0.87
N LYS A 111 5.37 -9.05 -1.94
CA LYS A 111 5.10 -9.60 -3.26
C LYS A 111 6.43 -9.94 -3.91
N ALA A 112 6.94 -11.13 -3.60
CA ALA A 112 8.20 -11.65 -4.13
C ALA A 112 7.98 -13.05 -4.71
N TYR A 113 8.48 -13.25 -5.92
CA TYR A 113 8.46 -14.52 -6.63
C TYR A 113 9.90 -14.89 -6.94
N ILE A 114 10.42 -15.94 -6.30
CA ILE A 114 11.83 -16.33 -6.36
C ILE A 114 11.92 -17.71 -7.01
N PHE A 115 12.76 -17.80 -8.03
CA PHE A 115 12.94 -19.01 -8.83
C PHE A 115 14.43 -19.31 -8.93
N THR A 116 14.87 -20.47 -8.42
CA THR A 116 16.28 -20.84 -8.46
C THR A 116 16.50 -22.14 -9.22
N ARG A 117 17.72 -22.29 -9.73
CA ARG A 117 18.22 -23.42 -10.50
C ARG A 117 19.64 -23.74 -10.05
N GLU A 118 20.16 -24.91 -10.43
CA GLU A 118 21.55 -25.31 -10.20
C GLU A 118 21.93 -25.17 -8.71
N GLU A 119 21.15 -25.85 -7.85
CA GLU A 119 21.36 -25.84 -6.38
C GLU A 119 21.37 -24.44 -5.76
N GLY A 120 20.61 -23.49 -6.36
CA GLY A 120 20.47 -22.15 -5.85
C GLY A 120 21.52 -21.14 -6.33
N HIS A 121 22.43 -21.53 -7.24
CA HIS A 121 23.47 -20.65 -7.76
C HIS A 121 23.03 -19.76 -8.92
N HIS A 122 21.95 -20.12 -9.62
CA HIS A 122 21.36 -19.33 -10.70
C HIS A 122 19.87 -19.18 -10.47
N GLY A 123 19.32 -18.04 -10.77
CA GLY A 123 17.90 -17.83 -10.63
C GLY A 123 17.41 -16.45 -11.07
N GLU A 124 16.14 -16.26 -10.88
CA GLU A 124 15.48 -15.00 -11.15
C GLU A 124 14.48 -14.69 -10.04
N THR A 125 14.36 -13.41 -9.70
CA THR A 125 13.42 -12.93 -8.72
C THR A 125 12.61 -11.78 -9.31
N PHE A 126 11.32 -11.81 -9.08
CA PHE A 126 10.46 -10.66 -9.31
C PHE A 126 10.11 -10.03 -7.96
N LEU A 127 10.59 -8.81 -7.73
CA LEU A 127 10.13 -7.96 -6.63
C LEU A 127 9.01 -7.08 -7.19
N CYS A 128 7.81 -7.27 -6.68
CA CYS A 128 6.59 -6.90 -7.38
C CYS A 128 5.69 -5.96 -6.56
N TYR A 129 4.80 -5.30 -7.28
CA TYR A 129 3.56 -4.78 -6.73
C TYR A 129 2.38 -5.75 -6.95
N SER A 130 2.58 -6.80 -7.74
CA SER A 130 1.54 -7.76 -8.17
C SER A 130 1.30 -8.87 -7.15
N ASN A 131 0.08 -8.99 -6.65
CA ASN A 131 -0.41 -10.16 -5.92
C ASN A 131 -0.78 -11.31 -6.88
N ILE A 132 -1.11 -12.50 -6.35
CA ILE A 132 -1.66 -13.59 -7.17
C ILE A 132 -3.15 -13.35 -7.38
N SER A 133 -3.47 -12.51 -8.36
CA SER A 133 -4.82 -12.25 -8.84
C SER A 133 -4.85 -12.20 -10.36
N LYS A 134 -6.02 -12.43 -10.96
CA LYS A 134 -6.13 -12.36 -12.42
C LYS A 134 -5.76 -11.00 -12.97
N ALA A 135 -6.26 -9.93 -12.33
CA ALA A 135 -5.98 -8.56 -12.78
C ALA A 135 -4.48 -8.26 -12.72
N ALA A 136 -3.83 -8.49 -11.57
CA ALA A 136 -2.41 -8.23 -11.37
C ALA A 136 -1.50 -9.03 -12.34
N LEU A 137 -1.87 -10.28 -12.63
CA LEU A 137 -1.06 -11.14 -13.49
C LEU A 137 -1.25 -10.89 -14.99
N THR A 138 -2.39 -10.29 -15.43
CA THR A 138 -2.72 -10.21 -16.85
C THR A 138 -2.90 -8.81 -17.42
N ALA A 139 -3.60 -7.92 -16.75
CA ALA A 139 -4.04 -6.63 -17.29
C ALA A 139 -3.77 -5.43 -16.37
N GLY A 140 -3.47 -5.65 -15.11
CA GLY A 140 -3.14 -4.60 -14.15
C GLY A 140 -1.85 -3.88 -14.53
N LEU A 141 -1.85 -2.54 -14.38
CA LEU A 141 -0.65 -1.72 -14.59
C LEU A 141 0.19 -1.73 -13.31
N GLU A 142 0.95 -2.78 -13.12
CA GLU A 142 1.79 -2.98 -11.94
C GLU A 142 3.23 -3.23 -12.35
N TRP A 143 4.15 -2.46 -11.80
CA TRP A 143 5.56 -2.60 -12.11
C TRP A 143 6.17 -3.74 -11.29
N ASN A 144 6.83 -4.66 -12.00
CA ASN A 144 7.50 -5.80 -11.41
C ASN A 144 8.96 -5.75 -11.84
N TYR A 145 9.87 -5.63 -10.88
CA TYR A 145 11.29 -5.57 -11.18
C TYR A 145 11.89 -6.96 -11.16
N ARG A 146 12.43 -7.41 -12.32
CA ARG A 146 13.08 -8.69 -12.46
C ARG A 146 14.58 -8.55 -12.21
N ILE A 147 15.08 -9.36 -11.30
CA ILE A 147 16.50 -9.55 -10.99
C ILE A 147 16.87 -10.91 -11.52
N GLU A 148 17.90 -11.00 -12.35
CA GLU A 148 18.41 -12.23 -12.92
C GLU A 148 19.87 -12.39 -12.52
N GLU A 149 20.28 -13.56 -11.99
CA GLU A 149 21.67 -13.88 -11.72
C GLU A 149 22.19 -14.91 -12.75
N PRO A 150 23.45 -14.77 -13.24
CA PRO A 150 24.49 -13.86 -12.74
C PRO A 150 24.51 -12.53 -13.51
N ASP A 151 24.22 -11.43 -12.84
CA ASP A 151 24.41 -10.10 -13.43
C ASP A 151 25.02 -9.18 -12.36
N PRO A 152 26.15 -8.57 -12.55
CA PRO A 152 27.46 -9.08 -12.89
C PRO A 152 28.10 -9.96 -11.79
N PRO A 153 29.18 -10.71 -12.02
CA PRO A 153 29.75 -11.58 -10.99
C PRO A 153 30.21 -10.80 -9.78
N GLY A 154 29.62 -11.08 -8.61
CA GLY A 154 30.06 -10.53 -7.33
C GLY A 154 29.00 -9.96 -6.40
N GLU A 155 27.74 -9.83 -6.81
CA GLU A 155 26.70 -9.36 -5.91
C GLU A 155 25.74 -10.51 -5.53
N ALA A 156 25.75 -10.87 -4.25
CA ALA A 156 24.93 -11.95 -3.67
C ALA A 156 23.46 -11.53 -3.48
N ARG A 157 22.85 -10.85 -4.46
CA ARG A 157 21.49 -10.29 -4.35
C ARG A 157 20.43 -11.37 -4.19
N LEU A 158 20.54 -12.45 -4.95
CA LEU A 158 19.62 -13.58 -4.83
C LEU A 158 19.72 -14.24 -3.45
N ALA A 159 20.94 -14.40 -2.93
CA ALA A 159 21.16 -14.94 -1.60
C ALA A 159 20.54 -14.06 -0.51
N GLU A 160 20.69 -12.74 -0.59
CA GLU A 160 20.08 -11.77 0.34
C GLU A 160 18.54 -11.82 0.29
N ILE A 161 17.95 -11.90 -0.91
CA ILE A 161 16.50 -12.00 -1.08
C ILE A 161 15.98 -13.33 -0.50
N ARG A 162 16.70 -14.43 -0.73
CA ARG A 162 16.36 -15.76 -0.15
C ARG A 162 16.50 -15.77 1.37
N GLU A 163 17.52 -15.11 1.93
CA GLU A 163 17.65 -14.96 3.38
C GLU A 163 16.46 -14.18 3.96
N GLY A 164 16.03 -13.12 3.28
CA GLY A 164 14.83 -12.38 3.63
C GLY A 164 13.57 -13.26 3.58
N PHE A 165 13.40 -14.07 2.53
CA PHE A 165 12.30 -15.02 2.45
C PHE A 165 12.36 -16.05 3.59
N GLU A 166 13.52 -16.64 3.84
CA GLU A 166 13.72 -17.63 4.90
C GLU A 166 13.40 -17.09 6.29
N SER A 167 13.80 -15.84 6.58
CA SER A 167 13.49 -15.15 7.82
C SER A 167 11.98 -15.07 8.07
N ILE A 168 11.21 -14.71 7.04
CA ILE A 168 9.75 -14.59 7.13
C ILE A 168 9.08 -15.95 7.16
N PHE A 169 9.59 -16.89 6.36
CA PHE A 169 9.03 -18.24 6.30
C PHE A 169 9.18 -19.02 7.60
N ARG A 170 10.20 -18.69 8.42
CA ARG A 170 10.45 -19.28 9.76
C ARG A 170 9.97 -18.41 10.91
N ASP A 171 9.35 -17.26 10.64
CA ASP A 171 8.80 -16.42 11.68
C ASP A 171 7.77 -17.16 12.54
N ASP A 172 7.68 -16.82 13.82
CA ASP A 172 6.73 -17.43 14.75
C ASP A 172 5.26 -17.18 14.35
N GLN A 173 4.99 -16.10 13.58
CA GLN A 173 3.67 -15.78 13.01
C GLN A 173 3.37 -16.58 11.73
N ALA A 174 4.38 -17.22 11.11
CA ALA A 174 4.24 -18.02 9.90
C ALA A 174 3.94 -19.50 10.23
N ARG A 175 2.68 -19.83 10.41
CA ARG A 175 2.27 -21.20 10.73
C ARG A 175 2.02 -22.02 9.46
N VAL A 176 2.18 -23.33 9.58
CA VAL A 176 1.81 -24.28 8.51
C VAL A 176 0.31 -24.19 8.27
N LEU A 177 -0.09 -24.05 7.00
CA LEU A 177 -1.48 -24.01 6.60
C LEU A 177 -2.13 -25.38 6.76
N ASP A 178 -3.32 -25.43 7.34
CA ASP A 178 -4.14 -26.62 7.45
C ASP A 178 -5.64 -26.30 7.22
N TYR A 179 -6.44 -27.35 6.99
CA TYR A 179 -7.87 -27.17 6.73
C TYR A 179 -8.63 -26.56 7.91
N ALA A 180 -8.25 -26.92 9.15
CA ALA A 180 -8.90 -26.37 10.34
C ALA A 180 -8.68 -24.84 10.45
N TRP A 181 -7.49 -24.39 10.12
CA TRP A 181 -7.19 -22.96 10.06
C TRP A 181 -8.01 -22.26 8.98
N ILE A 182 -8.12 -22.87 7.78
CA ILE A 182 -8.91 -22.29 6.66
C ILE A 182 -10.38 -22.14 7.06
N ASP A 183 -10.96 -23.16 7.70
CA ASP A 183 -12.36 -23.10 8.13
C ASP A 183 -12.58 -22.04 9.21
N ALA A 184 -11.67 -21.93 10.17
CA ALA A 184 -11.70 -20.86 11.18
C ALA A 184 -11.52 -19.46 10.57
N TYR A 185 -10.63 -19.34 9.58
CA TYR A 185 -10.43 -18.09 8.84
C TYR A 185 -11.68 -17.68 8.07
N GLU A 186 -12.34 -18.60 7.37
CA GLU A 186 -13.56 -18.32 6.62
C GLU A 186 -14.69 -17.84 7.54
N GLN A 187 -14.80 -18.39 8.76
CA GLN A 187 -15.81 -17.98 9.74
C GLN A 187 -15.54 -16.59 10.33
N ARG A 188 -14.26 -16.22 10.58
CA ARG A 188 -13.89 -14.91 11.14
C ARG A 188 -13.71 -13.82 10.10
N ARG A 189 -13.71 -14.18 8.80
CA ARG A 189 -13.52 -13.23 7.71
C ARG A 189 -14.63 -12.19 7.69
N PRO A 190 -14.31 -10.89 7.53
CA PRO A 190 -15.32 -9.85 7.44
C PRO A 190 -16.34 -10.14 6.32
N ALA A 191 -17.64 -9.99 6.63
CA ALA A 191 -18.71 -10.18 5.65
C ALA A 191 -18.65 -9.10 4.55
N GLU A 192 -18.26 -7.88 4.91
CA GLU A 192 -17.97 -6.80 3.97
C GLU A 192 -16.47 -6.79 3.68
N ARG A 193 -16.11 -6.98 2.42
CA ARG A 193 -14.72 -6.85 1.98
C ARG A 193 -14.34 -5.38 1.96
N PRO A 194 -13.09 -5.02 2.33
CA PRO A 194 -12.61 -3.67 2.08
C PRO A 194 -12.81 -3.33 0.59
N PRO A 195 -13.21 -2.10 0.28
CA PRO A 195 -13.35 -1.68 -1.11
C PRO A 195 -12.01 -1.89 -1.84
N MET A 196 -12.07 -2.42 -3.05
CA MET A 196 -10.90 -2.58 -3.91
C MET A 196 -10.68 -1.28 -4.67
N GLY A 197 -9.45 -0.79 -4.70
CA GLY A 197 -9.11 0.38 -5.48
C GLY A 197 -9.47 0.21 -6.97
N PRO A 198 -9.85 1.28 -7.69
CA PRO A 198 -10.17 1.20 -9.10
C PRO A 198 -9.01 0.63 -9.92
N GLY A 199 -9.21 -0.55 -10.52
CA GLY A 199 -8.22 -1.22 -11.36
C GLY A 199 -7.07 -1.90 -10.62
N SER A 200 -7.14 -2.01 -9.29
CA SER A 200 -6.20 -2.74 -8.42
C SER A 200 -6.95 -3.85 -7.68
N ASP A 201 -6.28 -4.96 -7.46
CA ASP A 201 -6.76 -6.02 -6.55
C ASP A 201 -6.27 -5.80 -5.12
N ASP A 202 -5.51 -4.74 -4.86
CA ASP A 202 -5.12 -4.34 -3.52
C ASP A 202 -6.32 -3.66 -2.83
N PRO A 203 -6.69 -4.08 -1.63
CA PRO A 203 -7.74 -3.40 -0.88
C PRO A 203 -7.28 -1.98 -0.53
N GLU A 204 -8.21 -1.05 -0.50
CA GLU A 204 -7.96 0.21 0.17
C GLU A 204 -7.54 -0.10 1.61
N LEU A 205 -6.35 0.40 1.98
CA LEU A 205 -5.88 0.23 3.34
C LEU A 205 -6.88 0.89 4.29
N PRO A 206 -7.29 0.21 5.38
CA PRO A 206 -8.11 0.86 6.40
C PRO A 206 -7.41 2.12 6.88
N PRO A 207 -8.16 3.10 7.40
CA PRO A 207 -7.54 4.25 8.04
C PRO A 207 -6.48 3.76 9.04
N PRO A 208 -5.25 4.27 8.99
CA PRO A 208 -4.23 3.84 9.94
C PRO A 208 -4.66 4.23 11.35
N ASP A 209 -4.38 3.36 12.31
CA ASP A 209 -4.54 3.70 13.71
C ASP A 209 -3.49 4.75 14.12
N PRO A 210 -3.87 5.72 14.97
CA PRO A 210 -2.93 6.69 15.48
C PRO A 210 -1.76 6.01 16.22
N THR A 211 -0.54 6.42 15.95
CA THR A 211 0.65 6.02 16.72
C THR A 211 0.55 6.50 18.16
N GLU A 212 1.40 5.99 19.06
CA GLU A 212 1.39 6.43 20.47
C GLU A 212 1.61 7.94 20.61
N THR A 213 2.61 8.49 19.90
CA THR A 213 2.86 9.94 19.86
C THR A 213 1.67 10.74 19.31
N GLN A 214 0.97 10.21 18.32
CA GLN A 214 -0.24 10.85 17.80
C GLN A 214 -1.39 10.78 18.80
N ARG A 215 -1.56 9.66 19.53
CA ARG A 215 -2.59 9.56 20.58
C ARG A 215 -2.38 10.57 21.71
N GLU A 216 -1.14 10.78 22.14
CA GLU A 216 -0.80 11.82 23.14
C GLU A 216 -1.16 13.22 22.61
N ALA A 217 -0.80 13.53 21.36
CA ALA A 217 -1.13 14.83 20.75
C ALA A 217 -2.64 15.00 20.58
N LEU A 218 -3.38 13.96 20.18
CA LEU A 218 -4.84 13.98 20.05
C LEU A 218 -5.51 14.21 21.41
N ALA A 219 -5.04 13.57 22.46
CA ALA A 219 -5.55 13.78 23.80
C ALA A 219 -5.36 15.24 24.27
N ALA A 220 -4.18 15.82 24.02
CA ALA A 220 -3.90 17.22 24.36
C ALA A 220 -4.76 18.21 23.53
N LEU A 221 -5.03 17.90 22.25
CA LEU A 221 -5.93 18.71 21.42
C LEU A 221 -7.38 18.61 21.89
N ALA A 222 -7.85 17.43 22.28
CA ALA A 222 -9.17 17.25 22.87
C ALA A 222 -9.31 18.08 24.17
N GLU A 223 -8.36 18.00 25.10
CA GLU A 223 -8.34 18.80 26.32
C GLU A 223 -8.35 20.30 26.03
N THR A 224 -7.63 20.73 24.99
CA THR A 224 -7.60 22.11 24.53
C THR A 224 -8.99 22.58 24.11
N ARG A 225 -9.74 21.78 23.35
CA ARG A 225 -11.12 22.06 22.95
C ARG A 225 -12.08 22.06 24.13
N ASP A 226 -11.97 21.08 25.01
CA ASP A 226 -12.82 20.93 26.20
C ASP A 226 -12.62 22.10 27.16
N SER A 227 -11.43 22.69 27.20
CA SER A 227 -11.11 23.91 27.95
C SER A 227 -11.64 25.21 27.29
N GLY A 228 -12.36 25.08 26.15
CA GLY A 228 -12.99 26.19 25.45
C GLY A 228 -12.06 26.97 24.52
N HIS A 229 -10.88 26.44 24.20
CA HIS A 229 -9.98 27.07 23.25
C HIS A 229 -10.34 26.73 21.80
N GLY A 230 -10.50 27.72 20.95
CA GLY A 230 -10.81 27.56 19.52
C GLY A 230 -9.59 27.35 18.61
N ARG A 231 -8.39 27.10 19.18
CA ARG A 231 -7.16 26.90 18.38
C ARG A 231 -6.13 26.06 19.14
N GLY A 232 -5.35 25.29 18.36
CA GLY A 232 -4.23 24.50 18.84
C GLY A 232 -3.02 24.62 17.91
N LEU A 233 -1.84 24.42 18.45
CA LEU A 233 -0.60 24.33 17.68
C LEU A 233 0.10 23.02 18.02
N VAL A 234 0.42 22.23 16.99
CA VAL A 234 1.21 21.00 17.11
C VAL A 234 2.59 21.21 16.52
N VAL A 235 3.60 21.03 17.34
CA VAL A 235 5.01 21.02 16.93
C VAL A 235 5.46 19.56 16.92
N MET A 236 5.72 19.00 15.74
CA MET A 236 6.07 17.60 15.57
C MET A 236 7.07 17.44 14.42
N ALA A 237 8.13 16.68 14.61
CA ALA A 237 9.16 16.49 13.59
C ALA A 237 8.60 15.96 12.25
N THR A 238 9.31 16.26 11.17
CA THR A 238 8.94 15.75 9.83
C THR A 238 8.95 14.21 9.83
N GLY A 239 8.01 13.60 9.12
CA GLY A 239 7.90 12.13 9.03
C GLY A 239 7.08 11.46 10.15
N LEU A 240 6.73 12.15 11.22
CA LEU A 240 5.90 11.59 12.30
C LEU A 240 4.38 11.59 12.02
N GLY A 241 3.96 11.94 10.80
CA GLY A 241 2.57 11.83 10.38
C GLY A 241 1.67 12.97 10.85
N LYS A 242 2.15 14.23 10.84
CA LYS A 242 1.36 15.44 11.18
C LYS A 242 0.04 15.53 10.42
N THR A 243 0.04 15.19 9.13
CA THR A 243 -1.16 15.23 8.29
C THR A 243 -2.21 14.21 8.74
N PHE A 244 -1.78 12.98 9.10
CA PHE A 244 -2.68 11.99 9.73
C PHE A 244 -3.21 12.47 11.07
N LEU A 245 -2.36 13.08 11.90
CA LEU A 245 -2.78 13.66 13.17
C LEU A 245 -3.90 14.68 12.97
N ALA A 246 -3.76 15.58 11.98
CA ALA A 246 -4.78 16.58 11.67
C ALA A 246 -6.09 15.93 11.18
N ALA A 247 -6.00 14.89 10.36
CA ALA A 247 -7.19 14.16 9.90
C ALA A 247 -7.89 13.44 11.06
N PHE A 248 -7.14 12.76 11.94
CA PHE A 248 -7.70 12.11 13.12
C PHE A 248 -8.34 13.12 14.10
N ASP A 249 -7.68 14.26 14.30
CA ASP A 249 -8.22 15.29 15.19
C ASP A 249 -9.50 15.93 14.63
N ALA A 250 -9.54 16.20 13.34
CA ALA A 250 -10.76 16.67 12.68
C ALA A 250 -11.91 15.66 12.80
N ALA A 251 -11.62 14.35 12.67
CA ALA A 251 -12.59 13.28 12.86
C ALA A 251 -13.09 13.22 14.30
N GLN A 252 -12.20 13.28 15.30
CA GLN A 252 -12.57 13.30 16.71
C GLN A 252 -13.37 14.56 17.11
N ALA A 253 -13.08 15.69 16.47
CA ALA A 253 -13.83 16.93 16.64
C ALA A 253 -15.22 16.89 15.99
N GLY A 254 -15.55 15.84 15.22
CA GLY A 254 -16.81 15.70 14.51
C GLY A 254 -16.98 16.74 13.38
N ALA A 255 -15.88 17.21 12.80
CA ALA A 255 -15.93 18.22 11.75
C ALA A 255 -16.48 17.63 10.45
N SER A 256 -17.56 18.24 9.94
CA SER A 256 -18.18 17.87 8.67
C SER A 256 -17.59 18.64 7.48
N ARG A 257 -17.08 19.86 7.71
CA ARG A 257 -16.41 20.67 6.70
C ARG A 257 -15.04 21.15 7.18
N VAL A 258 -14.00 20.73 6.47
CA VAL A 258 -12.60 21.01 6.80
C VAL A 258 -11.92 21.78 5.67
N LEU A 259 -11.15 22.81 6.02
CA LEU A 259 -10.24 23.49 5.11
C LEU A 259 -8.79 23.18 5.48
N PHE A 260 -8.04 22.59 4.56
CA PHE A 260 -6.60 22.37 4.71
C PHE A 260 -5.83 23.38 3.87
N LEU A 261 -4.98 24.17 4.52
CA LEU A 261 -4.18 25.24 3.92
C LEU A 261 -2.70 24.88 3.88
N ALA A 262 -2.09 24.92 2.70
CA ALA A 262 -0.64 24.80 2.53
C ALA A 262 -0.12 25.67 1.39
N HIS A 263 1.19 25.91 1.41
CA HIS A 263 1.88 26.71 0.39
C HIS A 263 2.19 25.91 -0.87
N ARG A 264 2.53 24.63 -0.71
CA ARG A 264 3.01 23.78 -1.80
C ARG A 264 1.93 22.82 -2.25
N GLU A 265 1.83 22.65 -3.55
CA GLU A 265 0.81 21.77 -4.17
C GLU A 265 1.04 20.29 -3.82
N GLU A 266 2.31 19.87 -3.70
CA GLU A 266 2.66 18.50 -3.32
C GLU A 266 2.14 18.16 -1.91
N ILE A 267 2.19 19.12 -0.98
CA ILE A 267 1.66 18.95 0.40
C ILE A 267 0.14 18.78 0.35
N LEU A 268 -0.55 19.58 -0.49
CA LEU A 268 -2.00 19.49 -0.65
C LEU A 268 -2.42 18.13 -1.21
N LEU A 269 -1.75 17.64 -2.26
CA LEU A 269 -2.03 16.32 -2.85
C LEU A 269 -1.81 15.18 -1.85
N GLN A 270 -0.73 15.25 -1.08
CA GLN A 270 -0.47 14.27 -0.02
C GLN A 270 -1.53 14.34 1.09
N ALA A 271 -1.96 15.55 1.45
CA ALA A 271 -2.98 15.74 2.47
C ALA A 271 -4.35 15.23 1.99
N GLU A 272 -4.73 15.46 0.73
CA GLU A 272 -5.95 14.91 0.12
C GLU A 272 -5.99 13.38 0.27
N THR A 273 -4.93 12.71 -0.15
CA THR A 273 -4.81 11.24 -0.05
C THR A 273 -4.90 10.77 1.41
N THR A 274 -4.29 11.50 2.34
CA THR A 274 -4.29 11.17 3.77
C THR A 274 -5.69 11.33 4.37
N PHE A 275 -6.37 12.45 4.07
CA PHE A 275 -7.71 12.71 4.57
C PHE A 275 -8.74 11.75 3.96
N GLN A 276 -8.62 11.40 2.67
CA GLN A 276 -9.50 10.42 2.04
C GLN A 276 -9.43 9.06 2.74
N ARG A 277 -8.27 8.67 3.29
CA ARG A 277 -8.12 7.43 4.08
C ARG A 277 -8.80 7.47 5.44
N VAL A 278 -8.89 8.64 6.07
CA VAL A 278 -9.56 8.83 7.37
C VAL A 278 -11.05 9.10 7.18
N PHE A 279 -11.42 9.74 6.10
CA PHE A 279 -12.80 10.10 5.74
C PHE A 279 -13.18 9.48 4.38
N PRO A 280 -13.35 8.17 4.28
CA PRO A 280 -13.54 7.48 2.99
C PRO A 280 -14.83 7.87 2.26
N GLN A 281 -15.82 8.40 2.97
CA GLN A 281 -17.11 8.83 2.42
C GLN A 281 -17.20 10.33 2.14
N ALA A 282 -16.20 11.13 2.57
CA ALA A 282 -16.22 12.57 2.37
C ALA A 282 -15.87 12.94 0.93
N HIS A 283 -16.56 13.96 0.43
CA HIS A 283 -16.20 14.59 -0.84
C HIS A 283 -14.94 15.45 -0.65
N VAL A 284 -13.84 15.02 -1.27
CA VAL A 284 -12.55 15.72 -1.25
C VAL A 284 -12.40 16.59 -2.48
N GLY A 285 -12.02 17.85 -2.32
CA GLY A 285 -11.87 18.79 -3.42
C GLY A 285 -10.66 19.71 -3.27
N GLY A 286 -10.19 20.24 -4.42
CA GLY A 286 -9.04 21.12 -4.50
C GLY A 286 -9.39 22.57 -4.86
N TYR A 287 -8.72 23.52 -4.21
CA TYR A 287 -8.80 24.96 -4.56
C TYR A 287 -7.39 25.52 -4.81
N ARG A 288 -6.85 25.19 -5.98
CA ARG A 288 -5.47 25.52 -6.38
C ARG A 288 -5.31 25.52 -7.90
N GLY A 289 -4.30 26.18 -8.43
CA GLY A 289 -4.08 26.26 -9.88
C GLY A 289 -5.35 26.67 -10.63
N THR A 290 -5.89 25.79 -11.45
CA THR A 290 -7.16 25.94 -12.18
C THR A 290 -8.36 25.31 -11.49
N GLN A 291 -8.14 24.51 -10.43
CA GLN A 291 -9.20 23.88 -9.65
C GLN A 291 -9.94 24.91 -8.80
N ARG A 292 -11.27 24.85 -8.78
CA ARG A 292 -12.16 25.81 -8.08
C ARG A 292 -13.35 25.09 -7.43
N GLU A 293 -13.05 23.99 -6.72
CA GLU A 293 -14.08 23.26 -5.98
C GLU A 293 -14.49 24.05 -4.73
N THR A 294 -15.79 24.28 -4.54
CA THR A 294 -16.31 25.05 -3.39
C THR A 294 -17.22 24.23 -2.48
N GLU A 295 -17.76 23.11 -3.00
CA GLU A 295 -18.77 22.30 -2.29
C GLU A 295 -18.18 21.08 -1.59
N ALA A 296 -16.84 20.91 -1.60
CA ALA A 296 -16.20 19.77 -0.96
C ALA A 296 -16.36 19.81 0.57
N ASP A 297 -16.53 18.63 1.17
CA ASP A 297 -16.51 18.44 2.62
C ASP A 297 -15.11 18.70 3.17
N MET A 298 -14.10 18.16 2.47
CA MET A 298 -12.68 18.33 2.78
C MET A 298 -12.02 19.12 1.66
N LEU A 299 -11.80 20.42 1.87
CA LEU A 299 -11.23 21.32 0.86
C LEU A 299 -9.73 21.55 1.09
N PHE A 300 -8.93 21.32 0.07
CA PHE A 300 -7.47 21.51 0.10
C PHE A 300 -7.09 22.72 -0.76
N ALA A 301 -6.70 23.80 -0.11
CA ALA A 301 -6.50 25.06 -0.78
C ALA A 301 -5.06 25.58 -0.69
N SER A 302 -4.57 26.07 -1.84
CA SER A 302 -3.31 26.81 -1.86
C SER A 302 -3.51 28.19 -1.26
N VAL A 303 -2.69 28.53 -0.26
CA VAL A 303 -2.68 29.87 0.36
C VAL A 303 -2.48 30.96 -0.69
N GLN A 304 -1.63 30.72 -1.71
CA GLN A 304 -1.35 31.68 -2.78
C GLN A 304 -2.57 31.94 -3.67
N THR A 305 -3.46 30.97 -3.83
CA THR A 305 -4.69 31.15 -4.61
C THR A 305 -5.78 31.73 -3.74
N LEU A 306 -6.06 31.16 -2.58
CA LEU A 306 -7.23 31.49 -1.79
C LEU A 306 -7.14 32.87 -1.10
N HIS A 307 -5.92 33.39 -0.79
CA HIS A 307 -5.78 34.72 -0.13
C HIS A 307 -6.24 35.90 -0.96
N GLN A 308 -6.48 35.72 -2.25
CA GLN A 308 -6.95 36.77 -3.13
C GLN A 308 -8.44 37.06 -2.84
N GLU A 309 -8.80 38.37 -2.74
CA GLU A 309 -10.12 38.80 -2.28
C GLU A 309 -11.27 38.16 -3.07
N HIS A 310 -11.17 38.18 -4.41
CA HIS A 310 -12.19 37.59 -5.28
C HIS A 310 -12.34 36.08 -5.15
N HIS A 311 -11.36 35.35 -4.56
CA HIS A 311 -11.48 33.94 -4.23
C HIS A 311 -12.11 33.72 -2.86
N LEU A 312 -11.81 34.58 -1.89
CA LEU A 312 -12.42 34.52 -0.57
C LEU A 312 -13.94 34.81 -0.61
N ASP A 313 -14.39 35.70 -1.51
CA ASP A 313 -15.80 36.07 -1.69
C ASP A 313 -16.68 34.88 -2.09
N HIS A 314 -16.10 33.78 -2.54
CA HIS A 314 -16.83 32.53 -2.83
C HIS A 314 -17.17 31.70 -1.58
N PHE A 315 -16.64 32.08 -0.42
CA PHE A 315 -16.80 31.29 0.80
C PHE A 315 -17.40 32.17 1.91
N ASP A 316 -18.45 31.63 2.55
CA ASP A 316 -18.96 32.21 3.78
C ASP A 316 -17.87 32.13 4.88
N PRO A 317 -17.73 33.13 5.73
CA PRO A 317 -16.80 33.08 6.86
C PRO A 317 -16.98 31.87 7.79
N GLU A 318 -18.16 31.30 7.87
CA GLU A 318 -18.50 30.13 8.68
C GLU A 318 -18.53 28.82 7.86
N ALA A 319 -18.07 28.86 6.58
CA ALA A 319 -18.14 27.70 5.68
C ALA A 319 -17.39 26.46 6.20
N PHE A 320 -16.35 26.64 7.02
CA PHE A 320 -15.53 25.56 7.53
C PHE A 320 -15.55 25.51 9.04
N GLU A 321 -15.89 24.35 9.59
CA GLU A 321 -15.90 24.11 11.03
C GLU A 321 -14.51 23.93 11.61
N TYR A 322 -13.61 23.38 10.79
CA TYR A 322 -12.25 23.05 11.17
C TYR A 322 -11.27 23.53 10.10
N ILE A 323 -10.21 24.23 10.51
CA ILE A 323 -9.17 24.71 9.58
C ILE A 323 -7.82 24.16 10.03
N VAL A 324 -7.10 23.54 9.11
CA VAL A 324 -5.72 23.10 9.29
C VAL A 324 -4.80 24.02 8.50
N VAL A 325 -3.76 24.52 9.16
CA VAL A 325 -2.69 25.29 8.51
C VAL A 325 -1.39 24.52 8.66
N ASP A 326 -0.89 24.00 7.57
CA ASP A 326 0.42 23.35 7.56
C ASP A 326 1.53 24.38 7.40
N GLU A 327 2.71 24.03 7.93
CA GLU A 327 3.86 24.92 8.05
C GLU A 327 3.50 26.27 8.73
N PHE A 328 2.83 26.18 9.88
CA PHE A 328 2.25 27.32 10.59
C PHE A 328 3.28 28.43 10.95
N HIS A 329 4.57 28.13 10.94
CA HIS A 329 5.64 29.12 11.11
C HIS A 329 5.60 30.23 10.02
N HIS A 330 4.96 30.00 8.88
CA HIS A 330 4.69 30.98 7.85
C HIS A 330 3.43 31.80 8.10
N ALA A 331 2.63 31.49 9.11
CA ALA A 331 1.31 32.11 9.36
C ALA A 331 1.41 33.63 9.71
N ALA A 332 2.59 34.13 10.07
CA ALA A 332 2.82 35.56 10.27
C ALA A 332 2.80 36.39 8.98
N ALA A 333 2.91 35.75 7.80
CA ALA A 333 2.83 36.42 6.51
C ALA A 333 1.43 37.02 6.27
N GLY A 334 1.38 38.16 5.57
CA GLY A 334 0.14 38.88 5.31
C GLY A 334 -0.95 38.08 4.59
N THR A 335 -0.54 37.09 3.77
CA THR A 335 -1.44 36.14 3.05
C THR A 335 -2.24 35.27 4.00
N TYR A 336 -1.57 34.62 4.97
CA TYR A 336 -2.25 33.80 6.00
C TYR A 336 -3.14 34.63 6.91
N ARG A 337 -2.65 35.82 7.30
CA ARG A 337 -3.43 36.71 8.17
C ARG A 337 -4.78 37.05 7.56
N ARG A 338 -4.83 37.33 6.25
CA ARG A 338 -6.10 37.63 5.56
C ARG A 338 -7.06 36.45 5.59
N LEU A 339 -6.59 35.23 5.32
CA LEU A 339 -7.38 34.01 5.40
C LEU A 339 -7.94 33.79 6.80
N LEU A 340 -7.08 33.88 7.80
CA LEU A 340 -7.45 33.66 9.21
C LEU A 340 -8.33 34.77 9.79
N GLN A 341 -8.40 35.96 9.15
CA GLN A 341 -9.33 37.03 9.50
C GLN A 341 -10.69 36.86 8.83
N HIS A 342 -10.74 36.24 7.65
CA HIS A 342 -11.98 35.97 6.93
C HIS A 342 -12.78 34.83 7.57
N PHE A 343 -12.15 33.67 7.79
CA PHE A 343 -12.85 32.50 8.29
C PHE A 343 -12.99 32.48 9.82
N ARG A 344 -14.10 31.89 10.29
CA ARG A 344 -14.47 31.76 11.70
C ARG A 344 -14.73 30.29 12.07
N PRO A 345 -13.69 29.42 12.02
CA PRO A 345 -13.86 28.02 12.35
C PRO A 345 -14.17 27.82 13.84
N ARG A 346 -14.77 26.68 14.18
CA ARG A 346 -14.87 26.22 15.57
C ARG A 346 -13.50 25.89 16.15
N PHE A 347 -12.62 25.35 15.32
CA PHE A 347 -11.25 25.05 15.73
C PHE A 347 -10.25 25.30 14.59
N LEU A 348 -9.13 25.90 14.94
CA LEU A 348 -7.99 26.17 14.07
C LEU A 348 -6.78 25.38 14.54
N LEU A 349 -6.29 24.45 13.74
CA LEU A 349 -5.08 23.67 14.01
C LEU A 349 -3.90 24.18 13.19
N GLY A 350 -2.84 24.61 13.86
CA GLY A 350 -1.54 24.87 13.25
C GLY A 350 -0.66 23.64 13.34
N LEU A 351 0.01 23.29 12.26
CA LEU A 351 1.02 22.23 12.20
C LEU A 351 2.37 22.84 11.85
N THR A 352 3.42 22.45 12.56
CA THR A 352 4.78 22.88 12.22
C THR A 352 5.82 21.82 12.64
N ALA A 353 6.96 21.84 11.97
CA ALA A 353 8.11 21.00 12.35
C ALA A 353 9.06 21.71 13.32
N THR A 354 8.97 23.04 13.40
CA THR A 354 9.83 23.90 14.23
C THR A 354 9.03 24.97 14.94
#